data_2c3e9ac697a9c5826f71f039d2a7c792
#
_entry.id   2c3e9ac697a9c5826f71f039d2a7c792
#
_cell.length_a   1.000
_cell.length_b   1.000
_cell.length_c   1.000
_cell.angle_alpha   90.00
_cell.angle_beta   90.00
_cell.angle_gamma   90.00
#
_symmetry.space_group_name_H-M   'P 1'
#
loop_
_entity.id
_entity.type
_entity.pdbx_description
1 polymer ?
#
loop_
_entity_poly.entity_id
_entity_poly.type
_entity_poly.pdbx_seq_one_letter_code
_entity_poly.pdbx_strand_id
1 'polypeptide(L)'
;VSTFADFRTQAQAAGARTILVNDMLSGSGTVAISADKAIRGVGANSGISGTTLGIEDMHPANVIIQSMNIRGVPGRGAIQIESATHIWIDHNTLSSTIEDNPDYYDGMLDITHAADYITVSWNVIRNHWKTSLVGHSDGNGSEDRGHLRVTYHHNWFDHTFERSPRVRFGETVHVFNNYYSDVDNNADSYAIASLMNAGLLVEGNVFERVRQACWSASGYADSDPGRLVARDNSLISSGPCEVNGTVAPIPYTYTAEAVGTVKSSVTAGAGAGKL
;
A
#
# COMPACT_ATOMS: atom_id res chain seq x y z
N VAL A 1 -11.69 -21.54 -5.95
CA VAL A 1 -10.51 -22.40 -5.68
C VAL A 1 -10.37 -22.59 -4.19
N SER A 2 -10.03 -23.81 -3.77
CA SER A 2 -9.81 -24.18 -2.37
C SER A 2 -8.44 -24.85 -2.14
N THR A 3 -7.59 -24.87 -3.17
CA THR A 3 -6.21 -25.34 -3.06
C THR A 3 -5.23 -24.32 -3.61
N PHE A 4 -4.01 -24.28 -3.07
CA PHE A 4 -2.95 -23.39 -3.57
C PHE A 4 -2.53 -23.76 -5.01
N ALA A 5 -2.53 -25.04 -5.37
CA ALA A 5 -2.19 -25.48 -6.72
C ALA A 5 -3.18 -24.97 -7.76
N ASP A 6 -4.48 -25.02 -7.47
CA ASP A 6 -5.52 -24.48 -8.34
C ASP A 6 -5.42 -22.97 -8.43
N PHE A 7 -5.22 -22.28 -7.29
CA PHE A 7 -5.00 -20.84 -7.27
C PHE A 7 -3.86 -20.43 -8.19
N ARG A 8 -2.67 -21.04 -8.01
CA ARG A 8 -1.49 -20.78 -8.85
C ARG A 8 -1.81 -20.99 -10.33
N THR A 9 -2.44 -22.11 -10.68
CA THR A 9 -2.80 -22.44 -12.05
C THR A 9 -3.73 -21.40 -12.65
N GLN A 10 -4.76 -20.95 -11.92
CA GLN A 10 -5.71 -19.96 -12.41
C GLN A 10 -5.11 -18.55 -12.48
N ALA A 11 -4.27 -18.17 -11.51
CA ALA A 11 -3.63 -16.86 -11.48
C ALA A 11 -2.61 -16.69 -12.62
N GLN A 12 -1.92 -17.75 -12.98
CA GLN A 12 -0.90 -17.75 -14.06
C GLN A 12 -1.48 -18.01 -15.46
N ALA A 13 -2.71 -18.46 -15.57
CA ALA A 13 -3.32 -18.78 -16.86
C ALA A 13 -3.58 -17.50 -17.68
N ALA A 14 -3.41 -17.58 -19.00
CA ALA A 14 -3.77 -16.51 -19.92
C ALA A 14 -5.28 -16.23 -19.94
N GLY A 15 -5.64 -14.98 -20.29
CA GLY A 15 -7.02 -14.54 -20.47
C GLY A 15 -7.72 -14.13 -19.17
N ALA A 16 -8.83 -13.43 -19.33
CA ALA A 16 -9.59 -12.86 -18.24
C ALA A 16 -10.19 -13.94 -17.31
N ARG A 17 -10.02 -13.75 -15.98
CA ARG A 17 -10.56 -14.70 -14.98
C ARG A 17 -10.96 -13.96 -13.71
N THR A 18 -12.10 -14.37 -13.16
CA THR A 18 -12.44 -14.12 -11.76
C THR A 18 -12.10 -15.36 -10.94
N ILE A 19 -11.20 -15.23 -9.97
CA ILE A 19 -10.72 -16.31 -9.12
C ILE A 19 -11.29 -16.12 -7.73
N LEU A 20 -12.27 -16.93 -7.38
CA LEU A 20 -12.87 -16.93 -6.04
C LEU A 20 -12.07 -17.86 -5.13
N VAL A 21 -11.49 -17.28 -4.09
CA VAL A 21 -10.69 -17.99 -3.07
C VAL A 21 -11.59 -18.30 -1.88
N ASN A 22 -11.83 -19.57 -1.60
CA ASN A 22 -12.81 -19.98 -0.58
C ASN A 22 -12.20 -20.19 0.82
N ASP A 23 -10.90 -20.45 0.89
CA ASP A 23 -10.19 -20.80 2.12
C ASP A 23 -8.90 -19.98 2.29
N MET A 24 -8.24 -20.12 3.45
CA MET A 24 -6.86 -19.67 3.63
C MET A 24 -5.91 -20.66 2.95
N LEU A 25 -5.34 -20.27 1.83
CA LEU A 25 -4.42 -21.11 1.05
C LEU A 25 -2.99 -20.92 1.53
N SER A 26 -2.26 -22.01 1.74
CA SER A 26 -0.85 -21.97 2.11
C SER A 26 0.02 -22.37 0.92
N GLY A 27 0.99 -21.52 0.60
CA GLY A 27 1.87 -21.72 -0.54
C GLY A 27 3.32 -21.45 -0.23
N SER A 28 4.14 -21.34 -1.27
CA SER A 28 5.55 -20.96 -1.18
C SER A 28 6.02 -20.29 -2.49
N GLY A 29 7.12 -19.54 -2.39
CA GLY A 29 7.71 -18.85 -3.53
C GLY A 29 6.87 -17.66 -3.99
N THR A 30 6.89 -17.37 -5.29
CA THR A 30 6.13 -16.30 -5.93
C THR A 30 5.08 -16.89 -6.87
N VAL A 31 3.88 -16.35 -6.84
CA VAL A 31 2.86 -16.58 -7.86
C VAL A 31 2.84 -15.35 -8.77
N ALA A 32 3.35 -15.50 -10.00
CA ALA A 32 3.23 -14.49 -11.03
C ALA A 32 1.78 -14.41 -11.51
N ILE A 33 1.12 -13.30 -11.27
CA ILE A 33 -0.27 -13.09 -11.66
C ILE A 33 -0.29 -12.54 -13.08
N SER A 34 -0.94 -13.25 -14.00
CA SER A 34 -1.10 -12.78 -15.37
C SER A 34 -2.12 -11.65 -15.48
N ALA A 35 -2.12 -10.93 -16.60
CA ALA A 35 -3.09 -9.86 -16.86
C ALA A 35 -4.55 -10.33 -16.83
N ASP A 36 -5.46 -9.37 -16.64
CA ASP A 36 -6.91 -9.56 -16.64
C ASP A 36 -7.40 -10.53 -15.54
N LYS A 37 -6.98 -10.31 -14.32
CA LYS A 37 -7.39 -11.11 -13.15
C LYS A 37 -8.16 -10.31 -12.11
N ALA A 38 -9.29 -10.86 -11.69
CA ALA A 38 -9.96 -10.46 -10.46
C ALA A 38 -9.84 -11.60 -9.43
N ILE A 39 -8.99 -11.41 -8.41
CA ILE A 39 -8.79 -12.37 -7.32
C ILE A 39 -9.59 -11.89 -6.11
N ARG A 40 -10.54 -12.69 -5.66
CA ARG A 40 -11.46 -12.29 -4.61
C ARG A 40 -11.63 -13.36 -3.56
N GLY A 41 -11.45 -12.98 -2.29
CA GLY A 41 -11.79 -13.83 -1.15
C GLY A 41 -13.30 -13.97 -0.97
N VAL A 42 -13.75 -15.17 -0.64
CA VAL A 42 -15.16 -15.47 -0.35
C VAL A 42 -15.34 -15.58 1.16
N GLY A 43 -15.80 -14.50 1.76
CA GLY A 43 -15.96 -14.40 3.21
C GLY A 43 -14.69 -13.95 3.95
N ALA A 44 -14.82 -13.75 5.26
CA ALA A 44 -13.82 -13.08 6.08
C ALA A 44 -12.51 -13.86 6.31
N ASN A 45 -12.49 -15.15 6.05
CA ASN A 45 -11.34 -16.02 6.36
C ASN A 45 -10.54 -16.46 5.14
N SER A 46 -10.98 -16.12 3.94
CA SER A 46 -10.29 -16.48 2.69
C SER A 46 -9.00 -15.67 2.51
N GLY A 47 -7.97 -16.30 1.98
CA GLY A 47 -6.71 -15.60 1.83
C GLY A 47 -5.56 -16.46 1.35
N ILE A 48 -4.34 -15.94 1.54
CA ILE A 48 -3.11 -16.59 1.13
C ILE A 48 -1.98 -16.34 2.14
N SER A 49 -1.14 -17.33 2.35
CA SER A 49 0.03 -17.27 3.21
C SER A 49 1.23 -17.99 2.60
N GLY A 50 2.45 -17.58 2.98
CA GLY A 50 3.69 -18.24 2.58
C GLY A 50 4.11 -18.02 1.12
N THR A 51 3.41 -17.17 0.36
CA THR A 51 3.74 -16.88 -1.04
C THR A 51 3.63 -15.38 -1.33
N THR A 52 4.49 -14.88 -2.20
CA THR A 52 4.43 -13.56 -2.79
C THR A 52 3.46 -13.54 -3.97
N LEU A 53 2.63 -12.52 -4.07
CA LEU A 53 1.83 -12.22 -5.26
C LEU A 53 2.60 -11.20 -6.11
N GLY A 54 3.16 -11.64 -7.25
CA GLY A 54 3.91 -10.79 -8.18
C GLY A 54 3.04 -10.36 -9.37
N ILE A 55 3.04 -9.06 -9.67
CA ILE A 55 2.38 -8.47 -10.84
C ILE A 55 3.43 -7.65 -11.56
N GLU A 56 4.00 -8.21 -12.63
CA GLU A 56 5.23 -7.71 -13.23
C GLU A 56 5.11 -7.58 -14.75
N ASP A 57 5.76 -6.54 -15.32
CA ASP A 57 5.94 -6.31 -16.77
C ASP A 57 4.65 -6.32 -17.61
N MET A 58 3.58 -5.67 -17.13
CA MET A 58 2.29 -5.68 -17.80
C MET A 58 1.66 -4.30 -17.94
N HIS A 59 1.41 -3.87 -19.18
CA HIS A 59 0.86 -2.56 -19.55
C HIS A 59 -0.32 -2.63 -20.54
N PRO A 60 -1.61 -2.78 -20.11
CA PRO A 60 -2.09 -2.85 -18.73
C PRO A 60 -2.02 -4.27 -18.14
N ALA A 61 -1.85 -4.34 -16.82
CA ALA A 61 -2.06 -5.57 -16.06
C ALA A 61 -3.55 -5.86 -15.87
N ASN A 62 -4.35 -4.83 -15.59
CA ASN A 62 -5.78 -4.95 -15.30
C ASN A 62 -6.06 -6.03 -14.23
N VAL A 63 -5.46 -5.83 -13.04
CA VAL A 63 -5.54 -6.80 -11.93
C VAL A 63 -6.27 -6.20 -10.74
N ILE A 64 -7.19 -6.96 -10.18
CA ILE A 64 -7.90 -6.64 -8.94
C ILE A 64 -7.60 -7.72 -7.91
N ILE A 65 -7.16 -7.33 -6.70
CA ILE A 65 -7.04 -8.21 -5.53
C ILE A 65 -7.95 -7.67 -4.45
N GLN A 66 -8.96 -8.45 -4.05
CA GLN A 66 -10.05 -7.94 -3.23
C GLN A 66 -10.50 -8.95 -2.16
N SER A 67 -10.83 -8.45 -0.96
CA SER A 67 -11.36 -9.24 0.17
C SER A 67 -10.48 -10.42 0.59
N MET A 68 -9.16 -10.32 0.46
CA MET A 68 -8.21 -11.37 0.80
C MET A 68 -7.51 -11.10 2.14
N ASN A 69 -7.32 -12.13 2.94
CA ASN A 69 -6.34 -12.10 4.03
C ASN A 69 -4.96 -12.49 3.46
N ILE A 70 -4.02 -11.57 3.43
CA ILE A 70 -2.69 -11.79 2.88
C ILE A 70 -1.67 -11.69 4.00
N ARG A 71 -0.86 -12.74 4.18
CA ARG A 71 0.14 -12.81 5.24
C ARG A 71 1.52 -12.45 4.73
N GLY A 72 2.27 -11.70 5.52
CA GLY A 72 3.67 -11.39 5.25
C GLY A 72 4.49 -12.66 5.02
N VAL A 73 5.47 -12.57 4.14
CA VAL A 73 6.35 -13.69 3.75
C VAL A 73 7.76 -13.37 4.26
N PRO A 74 8.36 -14.19 5.14
CA PRO A 74 9.72 -13.96 5.62
C PRO A 74 10.73 -13.80 4.48
N GLY A 75 11.52 -12.70 4.52
CA GLY A 75 12.53 -12.35 3.52
C GLY A 75 11.98 -11.95 2.14
N ARG A 76 10.67 -11.67 2.03
CA ARG A 76 10.03 -11.30 0.75
C ARG A 76 8.89 -10.33 0.96
N GLY A 77 8.54 -9.59 -0.11
CA GLY A 77 7.29 -8.81 -0.18
C GLY A 77 6.06 -9.73 -0.25
N ALA A 78 4.95 -9.29 0.32
CA ALA A 78 3.68 -10.04 0.22
C ALA A 78 2.98 -9.80 -1.11
N ILE A 79 2.88 -8.52 -1.55
CA ILE A 79 2.45 -8.12 -2.88
C ILE A 79 3.56 -7.27 -3.49
N GLN A 80 4.03 -7.64 -4.66
CA GLN A 80 5.03 -6.89 -5.43
C GLN A 80 4.43 -6.50 -6.78
N ILE A 81 4.44 -5.19 -7.07
CA ILE A 81 3.95 -4.61 -8.31
C ILE A 81 5.14 -3.90 -8.96
N GLU A 82 5.63 -4.45 -10.07
CA GLU A 82 6.81 -3.96 -10.77
C GLU A 82 6.52 -3.76 -12.25
N SER A 83 6.83 -2.57 -12.79
CA SER A 83 6.63 -2.31 -14.23
C SER A 83 5.25 -2.76 -14.74
N ALA A 84 4.19 -2.45 -13.97
CA ALA A 84 2.83 -2.88 -14.28
C ALA A 84 1.80 -1.78 -14.01
N THR A 85 0.69 -1.76 -14.74
CA THR A 85 -0.28 -0.67 -14.67
C THR A 85 -1.72 -1.16 -14.54
N HIS A 86 -2.60 -0.26 -14.03
CA HIS A 86 -4.04 -0.52 -13.86
C HIS A 86 -4.32 -1.65 -12.88
N ILE A 87 -3.97 -1.40 -11.61
CA ILE A 87 -4.11 -2.39 -10.53
C ILE A 87 -4.92 -1.80 -9.39
N TRP A 88 -5.80 -2.61 -8.84
CA TRP A 88 -6.63 -2.24 -7.70
C TRP A 88 -6.49 -3.25 -6.57
N ILE A 89 -5.94 -2.78 -5.44
CA ILE A 89 -5.78 -3.56 -4.21
C ILE A 89 -6.80 -3.04 -3.20
N ASP A 90 -7.87 -3.80 -2.96
CA ASP A 90 -9.06 -3.27 -2.32
C ASP A 90 -9.66 -4.21 -1.26
N HIS A 91 -10.08 -3.67 -0.12
CA HIS A 91 -10.71 -4.39 0.99
C HIS A 91 -9.93 -5.66 1.43
N ASN A 92 -8.60 -5.64 1.38
CA ASN A 92 -7.81 -6.76 1.88
C ASN A 92 -7.37 -6.52 3.33
N THR A 93 -7.08 -7.58 4.05
CA THR A 93 -6.35 -7.55 5.31
C THR A 93 -4.96 -8.09 5.11
N LEU A 94 -3.97 -7.20 5.08
CA LEU A 94 -2.55 -7.52 4.96
C LEU A 94 -1.92 -7.48 6.35
N SER A 95 -1.25 -8.54 6.77
CA SER A 95 -0.66 -8.58 8.12
C SER A 95 0.52 -9.51 8.23
N SER A 96 1.40 -9.23 9.17
CA SER A 96 2.47 -10.13 9.59
C SER A 96 2.46 -10.30 11.11
N THR A 97 3.59 -10.67 11.67
CA THR A 97 3.93 -10.53 13.09
C THR A 97 4.99 -9.44 13.24
N ILE A 98 5.03 -8.81 14.41
CA ILE A 98 6.08 -7.85 14.73
C ILE A 98 7.27 -8.63 15.24
N GLU A 99 8.38 -8.57 14.52
CA GLU A 99 9.64 -9.22 14.87
C GLU A 99 10.65 -8.18 15.36
N ASP A 100 11.61 -8.58 16.15
CA ASP A 100 12.68 -7.69 16.62
C ASP A 100 13.58 -7.21 15.47
N ASN A 101 13.74 -8.03 14.44
CA ASN A 101 14.46 -7.67 13.23
C ASN A 101 13.51 -7.03 12.21
N PRO A 102 13.64 -5.72 11.89
CA PRO A 102 12.81 -5.04 10.89
C PRO A 102 12.97 -5.60 9.46
N ASP A 103 14.02 -6.37 9.21
CA ASP A 103 14.29 -7.02 7.92
C ASP A 103 13.82 -8.48 7.87
N TYR A 104 13.15 -8.98 8.91
CA TYR A 104 12.61 -10.35 8.90
C TYR A 104 11.56 -10.57 7.82
N TYR A 105 10.65 -9.60 7.67
CA TYR A 105 9.79 -9.46 6.49
C TYR A 105 10.35 -8.34 5.62
N ASP A 106 10.12 -8.43 4.31
CA ASP A 106 10.32 -7.30 3.41
C ASP A 106 9.04 -6.44 3.32
N GLY A 107 8.80 -5.69 2.26
CA GLY A 107 7.61 -4.86 2.12
C GLY A 107 6.31 -5.67 2.16
N MET A 108 5.22 -5.07 2.66
CA MET A 108 3.90 -5.71 2.60
C MET A 108 3.25 -5.51 1.23
N LEU A 109 3.37 -4.31 0.68
CA LEU A 109 2.83 -3.92 -0.62
C LEU A 109 3.77 -2.92 -1.28
N ASP A 110 4.60 -3.38 -2.20
CA ASP A 110 5.57 -2.55 -2.89
C ASP A 110 5.17 -2.29 -4.34
N ILE A 111 5.36 -1.04 -4.79
CA ILE A 111 4.98 -0.51 -6.09
C ILE A 111 6.21 0.17 -6.68
N THR A 112 6.88 -0.47 -7.61
CA THR A 112 8.23 -0.06 -8.05
C THR A 112 8.40 -0.19 -9.57
N HIS A 113 9.57 0.22 -10.07
CA HIS A 113 9.96 0.04 -11.47
C HIS A 113 8.93 0.60 -12.46
N ALA A 114 8.68 1.90 -12.38
CA ALA A 114 7.73 2.60 -13.25
C ALA A 114 6.29 2.04 -13.24
N ALA A 115 5.90 1.30 -12.22
CA ALA A 115 4.51 0.88 -12.04
C ALA A 115 3.59 2.11 -11.95
N ASP A 116 2.35 2.03 -12.49
CA ASP A 116 1.54 3.22 -12.66
C ASP A 116 0.03 2.97 -12.65
N TYR A 117 -0.76 4.00 -12.34
CA TYR A 117 -2.23 3.90 -12.26
C TYR A 117 -2.72 2.84 -11.29
N ILE A 118 -2.29 2.96 -10.03
CA ILE A 118 -2.58 1.98 -8.99
C ILE A 118 -3.45 2.62 -7.91
N THR A 119 -4.48 1.90 -7.47
CA THR A 119 -5.31 2.29 -6.34
C THR A 119 -5.20 1.26 -5.23
N VAL A 120 -4.93 1.74 -4.03
CA VAL A 120 -4.90 0.97 -2.78
C VAL A 120 -5.98 1.53 -1.88
N SER A 121 -7.08 0.79 -1.67
CA SER A 121 -8.24 1.32 -0.99
C SER A 121 -8.88 0.32 -0.02
N TRP A 122 -9.42 0.85 1.06
CA TRP A 122 -10.17 0.09 2.05
C TRP A 122 -9.45 -1.16 2.60
N ASN A 123 -8.12 -1.17 2.59
CA ASN A 123 -7.37 -2.27 3.18
C ASN A 123 -7.12 -2.02 4.67
N VAL A 124 -7.01 -3.09 5.43
CA VAL A 124 -6.39 -3.09 6.76
C VAL A 124 -4.96 -3.61 6.58
N ILE A 125 -3.96 -2.79 6.91
CA ILE A 125 -2.55 -3.18 6.85
C ILE A 125 -1.98 -3.04 8.25
N ARG A 126 -1.53 -4.16 8.85
CA ARG A 126 -1.19 -4.14 10.26
C ARG A 126 -0.05 -5.07 10.68
N ASN A 127 0.53 -4.75 11.83
CA ASN A 127 1.59 -5.52 12.48
C ASN A 127 2.78 -5.76 11.54
N HIS A 128 3.28 -4.68 10.93
CA HIS A 128 4.34 -4.78 9.93
C HIS A 128 5.31 -3.60 9.99
N TRP A 129 6.61 -3.86 9.77
CA TRP A 129 7.63 -2.82 9.77
C TRP A 129 7.57 -1.95 8.51
N LYS A 130 7.87 -2.52 7.35
CA LYS A 130 8.06 -1.85 6.06
C LYS A 130 6.81 -1.98 5.19
N THR A 131 5.81 -1.14 5.42
CA THR A 131 4.43 -1.38 4.97
C THR A 131 4.25 -1.29 3.45
N SER A 132 4.62 -0.16 2.84
CA SER A 132 4.42 0.05 1.40
C SER A 132 5.45 1.02 0.83
N LEU A 133 6.25 0.53 -0.11
CA LEU A 133 7.23 1.31 -0.85
C LEU A 133 6.67 1.70 -2.21
N VAL A 134 6.85 2.99 -2.59
CA VAL A 134 6.59 3.49 -3.93
C VAL A 134 7.90 4.07 -4.49
N GLY A 135 8.42 3.46 -5.56
CA GLY A 135 9.75 3.78 -6.11
C GLY A 135 10.87 2.98 -5.42
N HIS A 136 11.61 2.22 -6.21
CA HIS A 136 12.53 1.17 -5.74
C HIS A 136 13.70 1.70 -4.90
N SER A 137 14.54 2.54 -5.46
CA SER A 137 15.75 3.06 -4.81
C SER A 137 16.03 4.50 -5.22
N ASP A 138 16.90 5.20 -4.50
CA ASP A 138 17.26 6.59 -4.81
C ASP A 138 17.92 6.74 -6.20
N GLY A 139 18.52 5.69 -6.73
CA GLY A 139 19.12 5.66 -8.06
C GLY A 139 18.14 5.45 -9.22
N ASN A 140 16.89 5.10 -8.96
CA ASN A 140 15.90 4.70 -9.98
C ASN A 140 15.18 5.84 -10.68
N GLY A 141 15.58 7.08 -10.46
CA GLY A 141 14.86 8.25 -10.98
C GLY A 141 14.73 8.33 -12.49
N SER A 142 15.61 7.69 -13.28
CA SER A 142 15.48 7.64 -14.74
C SER A 142 14.35 6.73 -15.21
N GLU A 143 14.00 5.72 -14.43
CA GLU A 143 12.92 4.78 -14.69
C GLU A 143 11.58 5.28 -14.12
N ASP A 144 11.61 5.75 -12.86
CA ASP A 144 10.40 6.01 -12.08
C ASP A 144 9.75 7.37 -12.36
N ARG A 145 10.52 8.41 -12.81
CA ARG A 145 9.96 9.73 -13.08
C ARG A 145 8.94 9.71 -14.22
N GLY A 146 7.78 10.35 -13.98
CA GLY A 146 6.65 10.35 -14.93
C GLY A 146 5.72 9.16 -14.81
N HIS A 147 6.03 8.26 -13.88
CA HIS A 147 5.24 7.11 -13.47
C HIS A 147 4.84 7.21 -12.00
N LEU A 148 4.48 6.09 -11.39
CA LEU A 148 4.15 5.96 -9.97
C LEU A 148 2.95 6.83 -9.55
N ARG A 149 1.93 6.99 -10.40
CA ARG A 149 0.66 7.61 -10.04
C ARG A 149 -0.14 6.62 -9.19
N VAL A 150 -0.10 6.83 -7.89
CA VAL A 150 -0.70 5.92 -6.91
C VAL A 150 -1.67 6.68 -6.02
N THR A 151 -2.81 6.07 -5.75
CA THR A 151 -3.81 6.59 -4.83
C THR A 151 -3.98 5.65 -3.65
N TYR A 152 -3.88 6.19 -2.43
CA TYR A 152 -4.19 5.49 -1.19
C TYR A 152 -5.39 6.15 -0.53
N HIS A 153 -6.51 5.44 -0.37
CA HIS A 153 -7.66 6.01 0.33
C HIS A 153 -8.43 4.99 1.18
N HIS A 154 -8.96 5.46 2.29
CA HIS A 154 -9.75 4.67 3.24
C HIS A 154 -9.05 3.40 3.73
N ASN A 155 -7.71 3.40 3.74
CA ASN A 155 -6.96 2.31 4.33
C ASN A 155 -6.80 2.53 5.84
N TRP A 156 -6.74 1.45 6.59
CA TRP A 156 -6.36 1.45 7.99
C TRP A 156 -4.95 0.89 8.14
N PHE A 157 -4.01 1.76 8.49
CA PHE A 157 -2.65 1.38 8.87
C PHE A 157 -2.60 1.29 10.40
N ASP A 158 -2.45 0.09 10.93
CA ASP A 158 -2.57 -0.22 12.35
C ASP A 158 -1.34 -0.97 12.88
N HIS A 159 -0.65 -0.42 13.88
CA HIS A 159 0.60 -0.97 14.39
C HIS A 159 1.61 -1.23 13.24
N THR A 160 1.76 -0.26 12.35
CA THR A 160 2.81 -0.21 11.31
C THR A 160 3.90 0.74 11.79
N PHE A 161 5.14 0.61 11.26
CA PHE A 161 6.22 1.41 11.83
C PHE A 161 6.84 2.38 10.85
N GLU A 162 6.88 2.02 9.58
CA GLU A 162 7.37 2.90 8.51
C GLU A 162 6.72 2.58 7.16
N ARG A 163 6.86 3.50 6.20
CA ARG A 163 6.46 3.31 4.80
C ARG A 163 4.96 3.10 4.62
N SER A 164 4.16 4.02 5.10
CA SER A 164 2.69 3.92 4.96
C SER A 164 2.05 5.10 4.18
N PRO A 165 2.49 5.42 2.93
CA PRO A 165 3.62 4.89 2.17
C PRO A 165 4.93 5.70 2.31
N ARG A 166 6.07 5.11 1.89
CA ARG A 166 7.31 5.82 1.57
C ARG A 166 7.43 5.96 0.06
N VAL A 167 7.53 7.19 -0.43
CA VAL A 167 7.45 7.49 -1.86
C VAL A 167 8.72 8.16 -2.37
N ARG A 168 9.26 7.67 -3.48
CA ARG A 168 10.29 8.30 -4.28
C ARG A 168 9.77 8.63 -5.67
N PHE A 169 10.14 9.76 -6.23
CA PHE A 169 9.90 10.19 -7.61
C PHE A 169 8.44 10.33 -8.05
N GLY A 170 7.49 9.57 -7.51
CA GLY A 170 6.08 9.58 -7.93
C GLY A 170 5.46 10.98 -7.86
N GLU A 171 4.64 11.34 -8.87
CA GLU A 171 3.92 12.61 -8.89
C GLU A 171 2.60 12.50 -9.70
N THR A 172 1.43 12.86 -9.15
CA THR A 172 1.23 13.13 -7.73
C THR A 172 0.70 11.86 -7.08
N VAL A 173 1.31 11.46 -5.98
CA VAL A 173 0.74 10.38 -5.16
C VAL A 173 -0.31 11.00 -4.24
N HIS A 174 -1.53 10.48 -4.28
CA HIS A 174 -2.66 10.98 -3.52
C HIS A 174 -2.94 10.09 -2.31
N VAL A 175 -2.87 10.64 -1.12
CA VAL A 175 -3.08 9.91 0.14
C VAL A 175 -4.20 10.62 0.90
N PHE A 176 -5.42 10.09 0.84
CA PHE A 176 -6.57 10.77 1.43
C PHE A 176 -7.53 9.84 2.18
N ASN A 177 -8.15 10.37 3.20
CA ASN A 177 -9.14 9.67 4.04
C ASN A 177 -8.66 8.32 4.58
N ASN A 178 -7.37 8.16 4.87
CA ASN A 178 -6.86 6.99 5.55
C ASN A 178 -6.86 7.20 7.07
N TYR A 179 -6.89 6.11 7.81
CA TYR A 179 -6.73 6.07 9.25
C TYR A 179 -5.42 5.38 9.62
N TYR A 180 -4.60 6.07 10.40
CA TYR A 180 -3.33 5.60 10.95
C TYR A 180 -3.47 5.49 12.46
N SER A 181 -3.19 4.32 13.03
CA SER A 181 -3.20 4.11 14.46
C SER A 181 -1.94 3.40 14.95
N ASP A 182 -1.38 3.91 16.06
CA ASP A 182 -0.28 3.26 16.75
C ASP A 182 0.97 3.03 15.87
N VAL A 183 1.39 4.07 15.11
CA VAL A 183 2.61 4.08 14.30
C VAL A 183 3.74 4.70 15.12
N ASP A 184 4.16 4.00 16.16
CA ASP A 184 5.18 4.46 17.12
C ASP A 184 5.86 3.27 17.80
N ASN A 185 6.88 2.69 17.20
CA ASN A 185 7.65 1.60 17.80
C ASN A 185 9.05 2.04 18.26
N ASN A 186 9.67 3.00 17.58
CA ASN A 186 11.00 3.53 17.92
C ASN A 186 11.14 4.99 17.47
N ALA A 187 12.33 5.58 17.68
CA ALA A 187 12.61 6.98 17.36
C ALA A 187 12.45 7.31 15.87
N ASP A 188 12.58 6.33 14.99
CA ASP A 188 12.57 6.50 13.54
C ASP A 188 11.20 6.17 12.91
N SER A 189 10.20 5.79 13.71
CA SER A 189 8.86 5.47 13.22
C SER A 189 8.16 6.68 12.59
N TYR A 190 7.55 6.46 11.43
CA TYR A 190 6.77 7.46 10.69
C TYR A 190 5.67 6.80 9.85
N ALA A 191 4.63 7.54 9.52
CA ALA A 191 3.60 7.04 8.62
C ALA A 191 3.99 7.29 7.15
N ILE A 192 4.04 8.53 6.70
CA ILE A 192 4.24 8.89 5.29
C ILE A 192 5.62 9.53 5.10
N ALA A 193 6.31 9.19 4.01
CA ALA A 193 7.52 9.91 3.62
C ALA A 193 7.51 10.25 2.12
N SER A 194 7.83 11.51 1.81
CA SER A 194 8.06 12.02 0.45
C SER A 194 9.54 12.29 0.25
N LEU A 195 10.19 11.58 -0.65
CA LEU A 195 11.64 11.59 -0.85
C LEU A 195 11.98 11.71 -2.34
N MET A 196 13.24 12.04 -2.65
CA MET A 196 13.77 12.09 -4.02
C MET A 196 12.91 12.94 -4.97
N ASN A 197 12.46 14.09 -4.47
CA ASN A 197 11.58 15.01 -5.20
C ASN A 197 10.22 14.42 -5.61
N ALA A 198 9.73 13.38 -4.94
CA ALA A 198 8.35 12.95 -5.10
C ALA A 198 7.37 14.08 -4.72
N GLY A 199 6.16 14.04 -5.26
CA GLY A 199 5.08 14.99 -4.95
C GLY A 199 3.89 14.27 -4.34
N LEU A 200 3.54 14.56 -3.08
CA LEU A 200 2.41 13.95 -2.38
C LEU A 200 1.36 14.99 -2.00
N LEU A 201 0.10 14.70 -2.30
CA LEU A 201 -1.04 15.37 -1.67
C LEU A 201 -1.59 14.48 -0.55
N VAL A 202 -1.51 14.96 0.69
CA VAL A 202 -1.94 14.25 1.90
C VAL A 202 -3.09 15.01 2.54
N GLU A 203 -4.32 14.50 2.43
CA GLU A 203 -5.49 15.26 2.87
C GLU A 203 -6.59 14.41 3.53
N GLY A 204 -7.27 14.99 4.49
CA GLY A 204 -8.41 14.36 5.15
C GLY A 204 -8.07 13.07 5.90
N ASN A 205 -6.81 12.80 6.23
CA ASN A 205 -6.40 11.60 6.96
C ASN A 205 -6.52 11.81 8.47
N VAL A 206 -6.70 10.72 9.21
CA VAL A 206 -6.66 10.71 10.67
C VAL A 206 -5.41 9.98 11.14
N PHE A 207 -4.57 10.68 11.89
CA PHE A 207 -3.38 10.12 12.54
C PHE A 207 -3.62 10.10 14.06
N GLU A 208 -3.61 8.91 14.64
CA GLU A 208 -3.83 8.74 16.08
C GLU A 208 -2.69 7.93 16.71
N ARG A 209 -1.95 8.53 17.64
CA ARG A 209 -0.74 7.95 18.24
C ARG A 209 0.30 7.56 17.19
N VAL A 210 0.58 8.50 16.28
CA VAL A 210 1.58 8.37 15.22
C VAL A 210 2.78 9.23 15.58
N ARG A 211 3.96 8.67 15.70
CA ARG A 211 5.16 9.38 16.13
C ARG A 211 5.51 10.55 15.20
N GLN A 212 5.56 10.29 13.91
CA GLN A 212 5.75 11.28 12.86
C GLN A 212 4.73 11.03 11.74
N ALA A 213 3.79 11.94 11.56
CA ALA A 213 2.74 11.76 10.56
C ALA A 213 3.30 11.78 9.13
N CYS A 214 4.12 12.79 8.80
CA CYS A 214 4.76 12.85 7.49
C CYS A 214 6.17 13.43 7.58
N TRP A 215 7.07 12.90 6.73
CA TRP A 215 8.39 13.47 6.44
C TRP A 215 8.48 13.91 4.98
N SER A 216 9.14 15.06 4.74
CA SER A 216 9.40 15.59 3.39
C SER A 216 10.59 16.55 3.33
N ALA A 217 10.59 17.61 4.14
CA ALA A 217 11.58 18.67 4.09
C ALA A 217 12.97 18.25 4.59
N SER A 218 13.01 17.36 5.59
CA SER A 218 14.26 16.93 6.22
C SER A 218 14.95 15.79 5.48
N GLY A 219 14.24 15.12 4.55
CA GLY A 219 14.69 13.85 4.00
C GLY A 219 14.58 12.71 5.04
N TYR A 220 15.02 11.51 4.68
CA TYR A 220 15.07 10.36 5.60
C TYR A 220 16.04 9.30 5.09
N ALA A 221 16.82 8.72 5.99
CA ALA A 221 17.74 7.62 5.69
C ALA A 221 18.65 7.88 4.48
N ASP A 222 19.27 9.06 4.45
CA ASP A 222 20.17 9.56 3.40
C ASP A 222 19.49 9.84 2.03
N SER A 223 18.18 9.68 1.93
CA SER A 223 17.43 10.09 0.74
C SER A 223 17.18 11.59 0.73
N ASP A 224 17.28 12.22 -0.43
CA ASP A 224 16.95 13.63 -0.61
C ASP A 224 15.47 13.92 -0.28
N PRO A 225 15.15 15.16 0.17
CA PRO A 225 13.77 15.56 0.43
C PRO A 225 12.85 15.45 -0.78
N GLY A 226 11.55 15.21 -0.52
CA GLY A 226 10.48 15.31 -1.50
C GLY A 226 9.63 16.56 -1.27
N ARG A 227 8.50 16.64 -1.99
CA ARG A 227 7.49 17.69 -1.88
C ARG A 227 6.21 17.10 -1.30
N LEU A 228 5.58 17.81 -0.39
CA LEU A 228 4.37 17.37 0.27
C LEU A 228 3.47 18.56 0.60
N VAL A 229 2.24 18.48 0.15
CA VAL A 229 1.15 19.37 0.56
C VAL A 229 0.22 18.61 1.49
N ALA A 230 0.00 19.12 2.69
CA ALA A 230 -0.90 18.54 3.67
C ALA A 230 -2.05 19.50 3.96
N ARG A 231 -3.30 18.99 3.98
CA ARG A 231 -4.48 19.77 4.34
C ARG A 231 -5.58 18.91 4.97
N ASP A 232 -6.36 19.53 5.82
CA ASP A 232 -7.56 18.93 6.44
C ASP A 232 -7.29 17.59 7.17
N ASN A 233 -6.05 17.32 7.60
CA ASN A 233 -5.70 16.13 8.36
C ASN A 233 -5.97 16.35 9.87
N SER A 234 -6.33 15.27 10.58
CA SER A 234 -6.47 15.25 12.03
C SER A 234 -5.28 14.57 12.69
N LEU A 235 -4.60 15.26 13.60
CA LEU A 235 -3.45 14.76 14.37
C LEU A 235 -3.89 14.58 15.84
N ILE A 236 -4.12 13.35 16.27
CA ILE A 236 -4.56 13.01 17.63
C ILE A 236 -3.40 12.35 18.37
N SER A 237 -2.82 13.06 19.33
CA SER A 237 -1.61 12.59 20.03
C SER A 237 -0.52 12.12 19.07
N SER A 238 -0.36 12.85 17.97
CA SER A 238 0.55 12.51 16.88
C SER A 238 1.52 13.62 16.59
N GLY A 239 2.70 13.25 16.08
CA GLY A 239 3.70 14.19 15.60
C GLY A 239 3.28 14.89 14.31
N PRO A 240 4.05 15.89 13.87
CA PRO A 240 3.68 16.77 12.76
C PRO A 240 3.67 16.05 11.41
N CYS A 241 3.00 16.68 10.45
CA CYS A 241 3.18 16.39 9.03
C CYS A 241 4.05 17.52 8.42
N GLU A 242 5.28 17.23 8.07
CA GLU A 242 6.16 18.18 7.40
C GLU A 242 5.63 18.47 6.00
N VAL A 243 5.56 19.76 5.66
CA VAL A 243 5.17 20.22 4.33
C VAL A 243 6.37 20.80 3.61
N ASN A 244 6.47 20.59 2.30
CA ASN A 244 7.56 21.10 1.49
C ASN A 244 7.13 21.30 0.03
N GLY A 245 7.38 22.49 -0.51
CA GLY A 245 7.14 22.79 -1.92
C GLY A 245 5.68 22.76 -2.35
N THR A 246 5.46 22.49 -3.63
CA THR A 246 4.14 22.36 -4.27
C THR A 246 4.07 21.06 -5.05
N VAL A 247 2.87 20.56 -5.29
CA VAL A 247 2.62 19.33 -6.03
C VAL A 247 1.69 19.58 -7.22
N ALA A 248 1.78 18.77 -8.25
CA ALA A 248 0.86 18.83 -9.37
C ALA A 248 -0.58 18.50 -8.93
N PRO A 249 -1.60 19.07 -9.61
CA PRO A 249 -2.99 18.74 -9.32
C PRO A 249 -3.27 17.25 -9.51
N ILE A 250 -4.21 16.73 -8.71
CA ILE A 250 -4.73 15.38 -8.90
C ILE A 250 -5.47 15.31 -10.25
N PRO A 251 -5.13 14.38 -11.14
CA PRO A 251 -5.63 14.36 -12.52
C PRO A 251 -7.02 13.71 -12.68
N TYR A 252 -7.75 13.51 -11.59
CA TYR A 252 -9.09 12.91 -11.61
C TYR A 252 -10.04 13.60 -10.63
N THR A 253 -11.34 13.46 -10.86
CA THR A 253 -12.37 13.96 -9.93
C THR A 253 -12.53 13.01 -8.75
N TYR A 254 -12.57 13.56 -7.54
CA TYR A 254 -12.81 12.81 -6.31
C TYR A 254 -13.62 13.67 -5.32
N THR A 255 -14.17 13.01 -4.31
CA THR A 255 -14.82 13.68 -3.19
C THR A 255 -14.21 13.14 -1.91
N ALA A 256 -13.49 13.99 -1.18
CA ALA A 256 -12.96 13.62 0.11
C ALA A 256 -14.09 13.56 1.16
N GLU A 257 -14.06 12.53 2.00
CA GLU A 257 -14.93 12.43 3.17
C GLU A 257 -14.50 13.46 4.23
N ALA A 258 -15.44 13.98 5.00
CA ALA A 258 -15.10 14.87 6.11
C ALA A 258 -14.21 14.14 7.13
N VAL A 259 -13.08 14.74 7.50
CA VAL A 259 -12.06 14.09 8.35
C VAL A 259 -12.61 13.54 9.67
N GLY A 260 -13.65 14.18 10.23
CA GLY A 260 -14.29 13.74 11.49
C GLY A 260 -15.04 12.40 11.38
N THR A 261 -15.36 11.92 10.18
CA THR A 261 -16.05 10.64 9.97
C THR A 261 -15.10 9.52 9.51
N VAL A 262 -13.91 9.85 9.04
CA VAL A 262 -12.95 8.90 8.44
C VAL A 262 -12.62 7.73 9.36
N LYS A 263 -12.30 7.97 10.63
CA LYS A 263 -11.99 6.89 11.57
C LYS A 263 -13.13 5.88 11.68
N SER A 264 -14.37 6.35 11.82
CA SER A 264 -15.53 5.47 11.95
C SER A 264 -15.84 4.73 10.64
N SER A 265 -15.76 5.43 9.52
CA SER A 265 -15.95 4.87 8.18
C SER A 265 -14.93 3.76 7.89
N VAL A 266 -13.64 4.07 8.06
CA VAL A 266 -12.54 3.14 7.77
C VAL A 266 -12.56 1.92 8.70
N THR A 267 -12.76 2.10 10.00
CA THR A 267 -12.81 0.96 10.95
C THR A 267 -14.03 0.06 10.72
N ALA A 268 -15.11 0.60 10.22
CA ALA A 268 -16.31 -0.18 9.87
C ALA A 268 -16.17 -0.91 8.52
N GLY A 269 -15.56 -0.26 7.51
CA GLY A 269 -15.59 -0.72 6.12
C GLY A 269 -14.32 -1.38 5.61
N ALA A 270 -13.14 -1.08 6.16
CA ALA A 270 -11.89 -1.62 5.64
C ALA A 270 -11.64 -3.09 6.02
N GLY A 271 -10.96 -3.82 5.13
CA GLY A 271 -10.49 -5.18 5.36
C GLY A 271 -11.28 -6.28 4.67
N ALA A 272 -10.75 -7.49 4.74
CA ALA A 272 -11.37 -8.67 4.14
C ALA A 272 -12.75 -8.97 4.75
N GLY A 273 -13.69 -9.35 3.90
CA GLY A 273 -15.07 -9.72 4.29
C GLY A 273 -15.97 -8.53 4.60
N LYS A 274 -15.61 -7.34 4.15
CA LYS A 274 -16.39 -6.09 4.35
C LYS A 274 -17.13 -5.61 3.10
N LEU A 275 -17.01 -6.32 2.00
CA LEU A 275 -17.76 -6.08 0.76
C LEU A 275 -19.08 -6.81 0.75
#